data_8fdbdd681be3162d20a7f9596634ab14
#
_entry.id   8fdbdd681be3162d20a7f9596634ab14
#
_cell.length_a   1.000
_cell.length_b   1.000
_cell.length_c   1.000
_cell.angle_alpha   90.00
_cell.angle_beta   90.00
_cell.angle_gamma   90.00
#
_symmetry.space_group_name_H-M   'P 1'
#
loop_
_entity.id
_entity.type
_entity.pdbx_description
1 polymer ?
#
loop_
_entity_poly.entity_id
_entity_poly.type
_entity_poly.pdbx_seq_one_letter_code
_entity_poly.pdbx_strand_id
1 'polypeptide(L)'
;MNFDWNAGYPSIRLPVFARNIVSTSHPLAAQVGLSLLQRGGNAVDAAIGAAAAMAIVEPCSNGLGSDAFCILWDGKQLHGLNGSGPSPAAWTVEYFRKKYGDGARQPPMRGWDSVTVPGAVAAWVHLSKRFGKLPFADLLAPAIEIADRGYAVPVVVHQKWAAAVADLQAIPG
;
A
#
# COMPACT_ATOMS: atom_id res chain seq x y z
N MET A 1 13.25 -32.13 7.94
CA MET A 1 13.74 -31.27 6.84
C MET A 1 14.02 -29.92 7.46
N ASN A 2 15.28 -29.50 7.55
CA ASN A 2 15.64 -28.19 8.09
C ASN A 2 15.65 -27.20 6.94
N PHE A 3 14.73 -26.22 6.95
CA PHE A 3 14.72 -25.11 6.02
C PHE A 3 15.73 -24.05 6.49
N ASP A 4 16.62 -23.62 5.61
CA ASP A 4 17.40 -22.41 5.81
C ASP A 4 16.60 -21.22 5.27
N TRP A 5 15.93 -20.49 6.18
CA TRP A 5 15.11 -19.34 5.84
C TRP A 5 15.90 -18.14 5.31
N ASN A 6 17.22 -18.15 5.47
CA ASN A 6 18.11 -17.09 5.00
C ASN A 6 18.90 -17.49 3.73
N ALA A 7 18.67 -18.69 3.19
CA ALA A 7 19.33 -19.13 1.98
C ALA A 7 18.95 -18.24 0.78
N GLY A 8 19.96 -17.77 0.07
CA GLY A 8 19.77 -17.05 -1.19
C GLY A 8 19.41 -18.05 -2.29
N TYR A 9 18.18 -17.97 -2.81
CA TYR A 9 17.77 -18.76 -3.97
C TYR A 9 18.06 -17.99 -5.26
N PRO A 10 18.88 -18.50 -6.18
CA PRO A 10 19.06 -17.88 -7.48
C PRO A 10 17.74 -17.93 -8.25
N SER A 11 17.25 -16.79 -8.70
CA SER A 11 16.04 -16.71 -9.53
C SER A 11 16.34 -16.04 -10.86
N ILE A 12 16.08 -16.75 -11.95
CA ILE A 12 16.07 -16.17 -13.30
C ILE A 12 14.64 -15.79 -13.60
N ARG A 13 14.37 -14.49 -13.78
CA ARG A 13 13.05 -13.98 -14.16
C ARG A 13 13.01 -13.80 -15.66
N LEU A 14 12.29 -14.67 -16.34
CA LEU A 14 12.03 -14.53 -17.78
C LEU A 14 10.90 -13.54 -18.04
N PRO A 15 10.87 -12.86 -19.21
CA PRO A 15 9.73 -12.06 -19.62
C PRO A 15 8.45 -12.90 -19.66
N VAL A 16 7.37 -12.33 -19.14
CA VAL A 16 6.04 -12.95 -19.13
C VAL A 16 5.13 -12.16 -20.06
N PHE A 17 4.49 -12.87 -21.00
CA PHE A 17 3.52 -12.31 -21.94
C PHE A 17 2.14 -12.89 -21.65
N ALA A 18 1.16 -12.04 -21.38
CA ALA A 18 -0.21 -12.44 -21.09
C ALA A 18 -1.20 -11.34 -21.46
N ARG A 19 -2.48 -11.69 -21.56
CA ARG A 19 -3.55 -10.69 -21.74
C ARG A 19 -3.74 -9.81 -20.53
N ASN A 20 -3.63 -10.40 -19.34
CA ASN A 20 -3.79 -9.74 -18.06
C ASN A 20 -2.55 -10.00 -17.21
N ILE A 21 -1.98 -8.95 -16.67
CA ILE A 21 -0.80 -9.05 -15.80
C ILE A 21 -1.05 -8.16 -14.58
N VAL A 22 -0.77 -8.71 -13.40
CA VAL A 22 -0.69 -7.98 -12.14
C VAL A 22 0.70 -8.21 -11.56
N SER A 23 1.42 -7.13 -11.27
CA SER A 23 2.75 -7.17 -10.69
C SER A 23 2.79 -6.35 -9.42
N THR A 24 3.20 -6.96 -8.31
CA THR A 24 3.40 -6.35 -7.01
C THR A 24 4.41 -7.18 -6.21
N SER A 25 4.89 -6.66 -5.09
CA SER A 25 5.90 -7.31 -4.23
C SER A 25 5.39 -8.55 -3.49
N HIS A 26 4.05 -8.71 -3.35
CA HIS A 26 3.49 -9.83 -2.61
C HIS A 26 2.57 -10.69 -3.49
N PRO A 27 2.80 -12.04 -3.55
CA PRO A 27 2.05 -12.93 -4.43
C PRO A 27 0.55 -12.98 -4.14
N LEU A 28 0.11 -12.88 -2.86
CA LEU A 28 -1.31 -12.84 -2.52
C LEU A 28 -1.99 -11.59 -3.09
N ALA A 29 -1.34 -10.43 -3.03
CA ALA A 29 -1.88 -9.21 -3.61
C ALA A 29 -1.97 -9.30 -5.15
N ALA A 30 -0.97 -9.92 -5.80
CA ALA A 30 -1.02 -10.19 -7.24
C ALA A 30 -2.20 -11.11 -7.61
N GLN A 31 -2.44 -12.16 -6.81
CA GLN A 31 -3.57 -13.07 -6.99
C GLN A 31 -4.91 -12.36 -6.82
N VAL A 32 -5.04 -11.46 -5.83
CA VAL A 32 -6.24 -10.64 -5.65
C VAL A 32 -6.51 -9.82 -6.91
N GLY A 33 -5.54 -9.06 -7.39
CA GLY A 33 -5.69 -8.27 -8.60
C GLY A 33 -6.06 -9.13 -9.82
N LEU A 34 -5.41 -10.28 -9.99
CA LEU A 34 -5.71 -11.20 -11.09
C LEU A 34 -7.13 -11.79 -10.99
N SER A 35 -7.59 -12.14 -9.79
CA SER A 35 -8.96 -12.64 -9.56
C SER A 35 -10.02 -11.62 -9.95
N LEU A 36 -9.79 -10.34 -9.65
CA LEU A 36 -10.69 -9.26 -10.05
C LEU A 36 -10.76 -9.09 -11.57
N LEU A 37 -9.62 -9.19 -12.27
CA LEU A 37 -9.60 -9.22 -13.74
C LEU A 37 -10.40 -10.41 -14.32
N GLN A 38 -10.25 -11.59 -13.71
CA GLN A 38 -11.00 -12.80 -14.12
C GLN A 38 -12.52 -12.69 -13.88
N ARG A 39 -12.92 -11.94 -12.86
CA ARG A 39 -14.33 -11.63 -12.55
C ARG A 39 -14.92 -10.54 -13.44
N GLY A 40 -14.19 -10.07 -14.43
CA GLY A 40 -14.64 -9.08 -15.40
C GLY A 40 -14.32 -7.63 -15.04
N GLY A 41 -13.55 -7.41 -13.98
CA GLY A 41 -12.97 -6.12 -13.63
C GLY A 41 -11.96 -5.62 -14.66
N ASN A 42 -11.55 -4.40 -14.54
CA ASN A 42 -10.51 -3.79 -15.34
C ASN A 42 -9.21 -3.59 -14.56
N ALA A 43 -8.20 -2.97 -15.17
CA ALA A 43 -6.91 -2.73 -14.55
C ALA A 43 -7.00 -1.86 -13.28
N VAL A 44 -7.95 -0.92 -13.22
CA VAL A 44 -8.16 -0.06 -12.04
C VAL A 44 -8.73 -0.88 -10.89
N ASP A 45 -9.72 -1.73 -11.15
CA ASP A 45 -10.29 -2.64 -10.15
C ASP A 45 -9.20 -3.56 -9.58
N ALA A 46 -8.39 -4.14 -10.46
CA ALA A 46 -7.28 -5.01 -10.06
C ALA A 46 -6.23 -4.28 -9.21
N ALA A 47 -5.88 -3.06 -9.59
CA ALA A 47 -4.91 -2.24 -8.85
C ALA A 47 -5.42 -1.87 -7.45
N ILE A 48 -6.70 -1.49 -7.32
CA ILE A 48 -7.33 -1.17 -6.03
C ILE A 48 -7.36 -2.40 -5.13
N GLY A 49 -7.84 -3.54 -5.63
CA GLY A 49 -7.88 -4.78 -4.86
C GLY A 49 -6.51 -5.26 -4.42
N ALA A 50 -5.51 -5.18 -5.31
CA ALA A 50 -4.13 -5.48 -4.97
C ALA A 50 -3.58 -4.52 -3.90
N ALA A 51 -3.84 -3.21 -4.01
CA ALA A 51 -3.40 -2.22 -3.02
C ALA A 51 -4.07 -2.46 -1.65
N ALA A 52 -5.35 -2.79 -1.61
CA ALA A 52 -6.06 -3.15 -0.39
C ALA A 52 -5.45 -4.40 0.27
N ALA A 53 -5.15 -5.43 -0.53
CA ALA A 53 -4.47 -6.63 -0.03
C ALA A 53 -3.05 -6.32 0.47
N MET A 54 -2.29 -5.45 -0.22
CA MET A 54 -0.95 -5.02 0.21
C MET A 54 -0.96 -4.38 1.59
N ALA A 55 -2.01 -3.60 1.94
CA ALA A 55 -2.13 -3.01 3.26
C ALA A 55 -2.23 -4.06 4.39
N ILE A 56 -2.70 -5.27 4.07
CA ILE A 56 -2.78 -6.39 5.01
C ILE A 56 -1.51 -7.23 5.01
N VAL A 57 -1.02 -7.62 3.82
CA VAL A 57 0.06 -8.61 3.69
C VAL A 57 1.47 -8.04 3.76
N GLU A 58 1.61 -6.71 3.61
CA GLU A 58 2.88 -5.99 3.71
C GLU A 58 2.72 -4.69 4.53
N PRO A 59 2.24 -4.76 5.79
CA PRO A 59 1.89 -3.59 6.60
C PRO A 59 3.11 -2.76 7.04
N CYS A 60 4.32 -3.28 6.88
CA CYS A 60 5.57 -2.54 7.12
C CYS A 60 5.85 -1.45 6.06
N SER A 61 5.16 -1.47 4.92
CA SER A 61 5.38 -0.55 3.80
C SER A 61 4.07 0.01 3.23
N ASN A 62 2.92 -0.50 3.65
CA ASN A 62 1.60 -0.13 3.14
C ASN A 62 0.60 0.01 4.27
N GLY A 63 -0.46 0.80 4.08
CA GLY A 63 -1.50 0.95 5.09
C GLY A 63 -2.69 1.76 4.59
N LEU A 64 -3.83 1.63 5.26
CA LEU A 64 -5.04 2.42 4.97
C LEU A 64 -4.86 3.90 5.30
N GLY A 65 -3.96 4.20 6.24
CA GLY A 65 -3.59 5.57 6.64
C GLY A 65 -2.47 6.19 5.80
N SER A 66 -2.04 5.54 4.71
CA SER A 66 -0.99 6.04 3.83
C SER A 66 -1.55 6.94 2.71
N ASP A 67 -0.70 7.26 1.77
CA ASP A 67 -1.01 7.95 0.53
C ASP A 67 -1.05 6.97 -0.65
N ALA A 68 -1.50 7.45 -1.81
CA ALA A 68 -1.47 6.69 -3.05
C ALA A 68 -1.27 7.60 -4.26
N PHE A 69 -0.55 7.09 -5.23
CA PHE A 69 -0.34 7.73 -6.52
C PHE A 69 -0.78 6.79 -7.63
N CYS A 70 -1.31 7.34 -8.70
CA CYS A 70 -1.70 6.53 -9.85
C CYS A 70 -1.34 7.23 -11.15
N ILE A 71 -0.81 6.46 -12.09
CA ILE A 71 -0.70 6.81 -13.50
C ILE A 71 -1.49 5.76 -14.28
N LEU A 72 -2.47 6.22 -15.05
CA LEU A 72 -3.41 5.38 -15.78
C LEU A 72 -3.46 5.79 -17.25
N TRP A 73 -3.32 4.83 -18.14
CA TRP A 73 -3.66 4.96 -19.55
C TRP A 73 -5.03 4.33 -19.81
N ASP A 74 -6.00 5.12 -20.29
CA ASP A 74 -7.38 4.68 -20.54
C ASP A 74 -7.62 4.18 -21.98
N GLY A 75 -6.57 4.07 -22.75
CA GLY A 75 -6.62 3.73 -24.17
C GLY A 75 -6.60 4.96 -25.10
N LYS A 76 -6.76 6.16 -24.57
CA LYS A 76 -6.79 7.42 -25.32
C LYS A 76 -5.86 8.48 -24.75
N GLN A 77 -5.82 8.63 -23.45
CA GLN A 77 -5.00 9.63 -22.76
C GLN A 77 -4.46 9.12 -21.43
N LEU A 78 -3.41 9.77 -20.96
CA LEU A 78 -2.78 9.52 -19.68
C LEU A 78 -3.47 10.33 -18.59
N HIS A 79 -3.81 9.68 -17.49
CA HIS A 79 -4.34 10.29 -16.28
C HIS A 79 -3.35 10.15 -15.13
N GLY A 80 -3.20 11.20 -14.34
CA GLY A 80 -2.44 11.19 -13.10
C GLY A 80 -3.36 11.45 -11.91
N LEU A 81 -3.12 10.76 -10.80
CA LEU A 81 -3.75 11.02 -9.52
C LEU A 81 -2.67 11.14 -8.44
N ASN A 82 -2.69 12.25 -7.73
CA ASN A 82 -1.93 12.46 -6.51
C ASN A 82 -2.90 12.38 -5.33
N GLY A 83 -2.84 11.30 -4.58
CA GLY A 83 -3.59 11.06 -3.36
C GLY A 83 -2.69 11.05 -2.12
N SER A 84 -1.68 11.95 -2.08
CA SER A 84 -0.77 12.07 -0.94
C SER A 84 -1.45 12.58 0.33
N GLY A 85 -2.61 13.22 0.19
CA GLY A 85 -3.28 13.93 1.27
C GLY A 85 -2.61 15.26 1.62
N PRO A 86 -3.36 16.23 2.14
CA PRO A 86 -2.82 17.51 2.57
C PRO A 86 -2.09 17.38 3.91
N SER A 87 -1.24 18.36 4.19
CA SER A 87 -0.73 18.55 5.55
C SER A 87 -1.87 18.95 6.50
N PRO A 88 -1.88 18.51 7.77
CA PRO A 88 -2.81 19.02 8.76
C PRO A 88 -2.79 20.54 8.86
N ALA A 89 -3.96 21.17 8.99
CA ALA A 89 -4.08 22.63 9.03
C ALA A 89 -3.30 23.29 10.18
N ALA A 90 -3.08 22.54 11.27
CA ALA A 90 -2.28 22.99 12.40
C ALA A 90 -0.76 23.00 12.13
N TRP A 91 -0.30 22.40 11.05
CA TRP A 91 1.12 22.36 10.71
C TRP A 91 1.56 23.68 10.07
N THR A 92 2.04 24.58 10.90
CA THR A 92 2.67 25.82 10.45
C THR A 92 4.16 25.79 10.78
N VAL A 93 4.92 26.69 10.18
CA VAL A 93 6.33 26.86 10.49
C VAL A 93 6.52 27.19 11.97
N GLU A 94 5.65 28.03 12.53
CA GLU A 94 5.66 28.41 13.95
C GLU A 94 5.40 27.22 14.87
N TYR A 95 4.44 26.34 14.51
CA TYR A 95 4.16 25.11 15.23
C TYR A 95 5.42 24.24 15.37
N PHE A 96 6.10 23.98 14.26
CA PHE A 96 7.29 23.12 14.24
C PHE A 96 8.49 23.79 14.96
N ARG A 97 8.70 25.11 14.78
CA ARG A 97 9.74 25.84 15.50
C ARG A 97 9.53 25.81 17.00
N LYS A 98 8.30 26.05 17.45
CA LYS A 98 7.97 26.02 18.88
C LYS A 98 8.17 24.64 19.48
N LYS A 99 7.86 23.58 18.74
CA LYS A 99 7.91 22.19 19.25
C LYS A 99 9.30 21.58 19.18
N TYR A 100 10.07 21.86 18.14
CA TYR A 100 11.35 21.21 17.83
C TYR A 100 12.55 22.17 17.79
N GLY A 101 12.34 23.46 17.97
CA GLY A 101 13.37 24.50 17.91
C GLY A 101 13.68 25.00 16.50
N ASP A 102 14.34 26.16 16.42
CA ASP A 102 14.65 26.83 15.14
C ASP A 102 15.65 26.07 14.27
N GLY A 103 16.40 25.13 14.83
CA GLY A 103 17.36 24.29 14.11
C GLY A 103 16.75 23.07 13.43
N ALA A 104 15.49 22.75 13.68
CA ALA A 104 14.83 21.58 13.09
C ALA A 104 14.54 21.82 11.61
N ARG A 105 15.18 21.01 10.74
CA ARG A 105 15.04 21.12 9.27
C ARG A 105 13.95 20.21 8.70
N GLN A 106 13.46 19.24 9.48
CA GLN A 106 12.46 18.26 9.05
C GLN A 106 11.65 17.78 10.25
N PRO A 107 10.40 17.33 10.04
CA PRO A 107 9.61 16.66 11.06
C PRO A 107 10.31 15.39 11.56
N PRO A 108 9.95 14.88 12.76
CA PRO A 108 10.45 13.60 13.22
C PRO A 108 10.07 12.47 12.28
N MET A 109 10.90 11.43 12.19
CA MET A 109 10.65 10.25 11.34
C MET A 109 9.42 9.44 11.79
N ARG A 110 8.98 9.60 13.02
CA ARG A 110 7.90 8.83 13.66
C ARG A 110 6.99 9.76 14.47
N GLY A 111 5.76 9.30 14.71
CA GLY A 111 4.77 10.03 15.50
C GLY A 111 3.84 10.89 14.66
N TRP A 112 2.91 11.56 15.32
CA TRP A 112 1.82 12.29 14.66
C TRP A 112 2.27 13.41 13.74
N ASP A 113 3.41 14.03 14.02
CA ASP A 113 3.94 15.15 13.23
C ASP A 113 4.66 14.71 11.94
N SER A 114 4.67 13.41 11.66
CA SER A 114 5.16 12.84 10.40
C SER A 114 4.04 12.28 9.51
N VAL A 115 2.76 12.38 9.93
CA VAL A 115 1.62 11.77 9.24
C VAL A 115 0.74 12.87 8.64
N THR A 116 0.64 12.90 7.31
CA THR A 116 -0.33 13.75 6.59
C THR A 116 -1.76 13.24 6.76
N VAL A 117 -2.75 13.99 6.33
CA VAL A 117 -4.13 13.49 6.25
C VAL A 117 -4.16 12.30 5.29
N PRO A 118 -4.66 11.12 5.71
CA PRO A 118 -4.62 9.92 4.87
C PRO A 118 -5.35 10.10 3.54
N GLY A 119 -4.67 9.76 2.44
CA GLY A 119 -5.21 9.94 1.10
C GLY A 119 -5.46 8.65 0.30
N ALA A 120 -4.88 7.49 0.73
CA ALA A 120 -4.92 6.26 -0.04
C ALA A 120 -6.34 5.77 -0.33
N VAL A 121 -7.19 5.65 0.69
CA VAL A 121 -8.57 5.17 0.52
C VAL A 121 -9.40 6.15 -0.31
N ALA A 122 -9.23 7.46 -0.11
CA ALA A 122 -9.89 8.47 -0.93
C ALA A 122 -9.49 8.35 -2.40
N ALA A 123 -8.20 8.09 -2.68
CA ALA A 123 -7.71 7.84 -4.03
C ALA A 123 -8.34 6.59 -4.64
N TRP A 124 -8.44 5.48 -3.91
CA TRP A 124 -9.11 4.26 -4.38
C TRP A 124 -10.58 4.49 -4.72
N VAL A 125 -11.30 5.19 -3.85
CA VAL A 125 -12.71 5.55 -4.10
C VAL A 125 -12.83 6.42 -5.34
N HIS A 126 -11.95 7.41 -5.51
CA HIS A 126 -11.96 8.30 -6.66
C HIS A 126 -11.69 7.55 -7.97
N LEU A 127 -10.67 6.69 -7.98
CA LEU A 127 -10.32 5.85 -9.12
C LEU A 127 -11.44 4.87 -9.48
N SER A 128 -12.03 4.19 -8.49
CA SER A 128 -13.14 3.27 -8.69
C SER A 128 -14.36 3.98 -9.29
N LYS A 129 -14.75 5.14 -8.75
CA LYS A 129 -15.90 5.91 -9.26
C LYS A 129 -15.71 6.39 -10.69
N ARG A 130 -14.49 6.76 -11.08
CA ARG A 130 -14.21 7.36 -12.39
C ARG A 130 -13.90 6.31 -13.46
N PHE A 131 -13.19 5.25 -13.10
CA PHE A 131 -12.63 4.30 -14.07
C PHE A 131 -12.94 2.84 -13.74
N GLY A 132 -13.43 2.53 -12.54
CA GLY A 132 -13.74 1.18 -12.11
C GLY A 132 -14.93 0.58 -12.87
N LYS A 133 -15.02 -0.72 -12.84
CA LYS A 133 -16.06 -1.52 -13.49
C LYS A 133 -16.85 -2.39 -12.50
N LEU A 134 -16.19 -2.86 -11.46
CA LEU A 134 -16.79 -3.66 -10.39
C LEU A 134 -17.26 -2.76 -9.23
N PRO A 135 -18.26 -3.20 -8.42
CA PRO A 135 -18.63 -2.51 -7.20
C PRO A 135 -17.44 -2.37 -6.26
N PHE A 136 -17.27 -1.20 -5.62
CA PHE A 136 -16.12 -0.93 -4.75
C PHE A 136 -15.98 -1.95 -3.60
N ALA A 137 -17.09 -2.39 -3.02
CA ALA A 137 -17.08 -3.42 -1.98
C ALA A 137 -16.46 -4.73 -2.45
N ASP A 138 -16.70 -5.12 -3.71
CA ASP A 138 -16.16 -6.35 -4.29
C ASP A 138 -14.65 -6.29 -4.47
N LEU A 139 -14.08 -5.07 -4.62
CA LEU A 139 -12.64 -4.87 -4.73
C LEU A 139 -11.93 -5.10 -3.40
N LEU A 140 -12.60 -4.79 -2.30
CA LEU A 140 -12.05 -4.90 -0.94
C LEU A 140 -12.28 -6.28 -0.32
N ALA A 141 -13.30 -7.02 -0.76
CA ALA A 141 -13.69 -8.30 -0.20
C ALA A 141 -12.53 -9.32 -0.09
N PRO A 142 -11.65 -9.51 -1.09
CA PRO A 142 -10.53 -10.43 -0.95
C PRO A 142 -9.50 -10.01 0.11
N ALA A 143 -9.27 -8.71 0.29
CA ALA A 143 -8.39 -8.21 1.34
C ALA A 143 -8.98 -8.44 2.73
N ILE A 144 -10.29 -8.22 2.89
CA ILE A 144 -11.03 -8.53 4.12
C ILE A 144 -10.94 -10.02 4.45
N GLU A 145 -11.12 -10.89 3.46
CA GLU A 145 -10.99 -12.34 3.63
C GLU A 145 -9.58 -12.74 4.10
N ILE A 146 -8.53 -12.13 3.56
CA ILE A 146 -7.15 -12.38 4.02
C ILE A 146 -6.98 -11.93 5.47
N ALA A 147 -7.54 -10.78 5.85
CA ALA A 147 -7.47 -10.28 7.22
C ALA A 147 -8.20 -11.20 8.21
N ASP A 148 -9.39 -11.68 7.85
CA ASP A 148 -10.23 -12.55 8.70
C ASP A 148 -9.62 -13.94 8.89
N ARG A 149 -9.08 -14.52 7.82
CA ARG A 149 -8.50 -15.88 7.85
C ARG A 149 -7.06 -15.91 8.33
N GLY A 150 -6.37 -14.79 8.26
CA GLY A 150 -4.91 -14.73 8.40
C GLY A 150 -4.18 -15.24 7.16
N TYR A 151 -2.87 -15.09 7.17
CA TYR A 151 -1.98 -15.55 6.08
C TYR A 151 -0.61 -15.92 6.64
N ALA A 152 0.15 -16.70 5.89
CA ALA A 152 1.54 -17.00 6.21
C ALA A 152 2.41 -15.78 5.91
N VAL A 153 2.98 -15.15 6.95
CA VAL A 153 3.83 -13.96 6.80
C VAL A 153 5.15 -14.34 6.13
N PRO A 154 5.50 -13.71 4.99
CA PRO A 154 6.78 -13.97 4.33
C PRO A 154 7.97 -13.56 5.19
N VAL A 155 9.10 -14.24 4.99
CA VAL A 155 10.34 -14.02 5.77
C VAL A 155 10.77 -12.54 5.77
N VAL A 156 10.73 -11.88 4.62
CA VAL A 156 11.13 -10.46 4.49
C VAL A 156 10.21 -9.54 5.28
N VAL A 157 8.90 -9.77 5.23
CA VAL A 157 7.91 -8.98 6.00
C VAL A 157 8.11 -9.22 7.50
N HIS A 158 8.29 -10.47 7.90
CA HIS A 158 8.60 -10.83 9.29
C HIS A 158 9.86 -10.12 9.80
N GLN A 159 10.95 -10.17 9.05
CA GLN A 159 12.20 -9.52 9.44
C GLN A 159 12.05 -8.00 9.59
N LYS A 160 11.38 -7.34 8.64
CA LYS A 160 11.10 -5.88 8.71
C LYS A 160 10.23 -5.54 9.93
N TRP A 161 9.23 -6.36 10.19
CA TRP A 161 8.31 -6.14 11.31
C TRP A 161 9.02 -6.32 12.64
N ALA A 162 9.78 -7.40 12.80
CA ALA A 162 10.57 -7.66 13.99
C ALA A 162 11.60 -6.54 14.27
N ALA A 163 12.26 -6.03 13.22
CA ALA A 163 13.19 -4.92 13.36
C ALA A 163 12.52 -3.60 13.77
N ALA A 164 11.25 -3.38 13.41
CA ALA A 164 10.51 -2.17 13.74
C ALA A 164 10.02 -2.11 15.20
N VAL A 165 10.02 -3.24 15.93
CA VAL A 165 9.52 -3.30 17.31
C VAL A 165 10.21 -2.30 18.22
N ALA A 166 11.55 -2.24 18.16
CA ALA A 166 12.33 -1.33 19.01
C ALA A 166 11.97 0.14 18.78
N ASP A 167 11.71 0.53 17.53
CA ASP A 167 11.34 1.90 17.16
C ASP A 167 9.90 2.26 17.56
N LEU A 168 9.01 1.27 17.56
CA LEU A 168 7.56 1.49 17.72
C LEU A 168 7.11 1.37 19.18
N GLN A 169 7.80 0.62 20.02
CA GLN A 169 7.43 0.41 21.43
C GLN A 169 7.32 1.71 22.25
N ALA A 170 8.08 2.74 21.89
CA ALA A 170 8.06 4.02 22.57
C ALA A 170 6.98 5.00 22.08
N ILE A 171 6.24 4.64 21.01
CA ILE A 171 5.23 5.50 20.41
C ILE A 171 3.86 5.09 20.96
N PRO A 172 3.13 6.02 21.64
CA PRO A 172 1.78 5.74 22.11
C PRO A 172 0.80 5.54 20.94
N GLY A 173 -0.02 4.49 20.99
CA GLY A 173 -1.02 4.22 19.98
C GLY A 173 -1.55 2.81 20.05
#